data_818213149201907d309ced2337364319
#
_entry.id   818213149201907d309ced2337364319
#
_cell.length_a   1.000
_cell.length_b   1.000
_cell.length_c   1.000
_cell.angle_alpha   90.00
_cell.angle_beta   90.00
_cell.angle_gamma   90.00
#
_symmetry.space_group_name_H-M   'P 1'
#
loop_
_entity.id
_entity.type
_entity.pdbx_description
1 polymer ?
#
loop_
_entity_poly.entity_id
_entity_poly.type
_entity_poly.pdbx_seq_one_letter_code
_entity_poly.pdbx_strand_id
1 'polypeptide(L)'
;MILPSVYAWLIQWLADNLGYDVTNVIGLPYDWRLSPDRMEERDGFLTLTRRRIEAAVTSNGEPGIVVAHSMGNVVFRYFLEWLRQEMRHESYVQFLRRAERRIKMQNRTDHDEWWSAYFAARRSNDGQYDQGSRHPQFWDLAKEEGDAQWIDWIEGHIWTYVGLSAPLLGAINPLRAVLSGENMGLPISDELARAMEISKR
;
A
#
# COMPACT_ATOMS: atom_id res chain seq x y z
N MET A 1 -29.95 10.39 -11.13
CA MET A 1 -29.54 9.16 -11.86
C MET A 1 -28.43 8.51 -11.07
N ILE A 2 -28.73 7.43 -10.36
CA ILE A 2 -27.72 6.68 -9.58
C ILE A 2 -26.91 5.92 -10.63
N LEU A 3 -25.64 6.31 -10.81
CA LEU A 3 -24.72 5.51 -11.60
C LEU A 3 -24.67 4.12 -10.95
N PRO A 4 -24.99 3.04 -11.66
CA PRO A 4 -24.87 1.71 -11.10
C PRO A 4 -23.42 1.53 -10.70
N SER A 5 -23.19 1.08 -9.47
CA SER A 5 -21.84 0.72 -9.01
C SER A 5 -21.23 -0.25 -10.03
N VAL A 6 -20.03 0.03 -10.50
CA VAL A 6 -19.32 -0.82 -11.47
C VAL A 6 -19.27 -2.28 -11.03
N TYR A 7 -19.28 -2.50 -9.72
CA TYR A 7 -19.21 -3.83 -9.10
C TYR A 7 -20.55 -4.38 -8.62
N ALA A 8 -21.66 -3.62 -8.73
CA ALA A 8 -22.93 -4.05 -8.16
C ALA A 8 -23.38 -5.42 -8.69
N TRP A 9 -23.29 -5.63 -10.00
CA TRP A 9 -23.64 -6.90 -10.62
C TRP A 9 -22.71 -8.04 -10.20
N LEU A 10 -21.41 -7.77 -10.05
CA LEU A 10 -20.43 -8.78 -9.61
C LEU A 10 -20.70 -9.21 -8.16
N ILE A 11 -20.90 -8.23 -7.27
CA ILE A 11 -21.22 -8.48 -5.87
C ILE A 11 -22.53 -9.27 -5.75
N GLN A 12 -23.55 -8.87 -6.51
CA GLN A 12 -24.84 -9.59 -6.54
C GLN A 12 -24.64 -11.02 -7.05
N TRP A 13 -23.89 -11.20 -8.13
CA TRP A 13 -23.62 -12.53 -8.69
C TRP A 13 -22.86 -13.43 -7.70
N LEU A 14 -21.86 -12.89 -6.99
CA LEU A 14 -21.12 -13.61 -5.96
C LEU A 14 -22.04 -14.04 -4.81
N ALA A 15 -22.95 -13.16 -4.40
CA ALA A 15 -23.93 -13.47 -3.36
C ALA A 15 -24.90 -14.58 -3.80
N ASP A 16 -25.48 -14.44 -5.00
CA ASP A 16 -26.53 -15.33 -5.49
C ASP A 16 -26.01 -16.74 -5.85
N ASN A 17 -24.76 -16.83 -6.31
CA ASN A 17 -24.23 -18.08 -6.86
C ASN A 17 -23.17 -18.77 -5.98
N LEU A 18 -22.46 -18.00 -5.17
CA LEU A 18 -21.34 -18.51 -4.37
C LEU A 18 -21.53 -18.29 -2.85
N GLY A 19 -22.64 -17.69 -2.42
CA GLY A 19 -22.95 -17.47 -1.01
C GLY A 19 -22.11 -16.40 -0.33
N TYR A 20 -21.47 -15.52 -1.10
CA TYR A 20 -20.75 -14.38 -0.54
C TYR A 20 -21.71 -13.36 0.06
N ASP A 21 -21.32 -12.73 1.15
CA ASP A 21 -22.09 -11.71 1.85
C ASP A 21 -21.20 -10.57 2.40
N VAL A 22 -21.79 -9.70 3.22
CA VAL A 22 -21.09 -8.55 3.81
C VAL A 22 -19.97 -8.92 4.79
N THR A 23 -19.88 -10.18 5.20
CA THR A 23 -18.83 -10.66 6.11
C THR A 23 -17.57 -11.09 5.39
N ASN A 24 -17.70 -11.48 4.12
CA ASN A 24 -16.61 -12.05 3.33
C ASN A 24 -16.32 -11.29 2.01
N VAL A 25 -17.14 -10.28 1.65
CA VAL A 25 -16.84 -9.33 0.56
C VAL A 25 -16.52 -7.96 1.13
N ILE A 26 -15.26 -7.52 0.96
CA ILE A 26 -14.77 -6.27 1.53
C ILE A 26 -14.42 -5.29 0.42
N GLY A 27 -15.08 -4.14 0.41
CA GLY A 27 -14.74 -3.03 -0.46
C GLY A 27 -13.61 -2.18 0.11
N LEU A 28 -12.68 -1.79 -0.77
CA LEU A 28 -11.57 -0.88 -0.46
C LEU A 28 -11.66 0.37 -1.35
N PRO A 29 -12.63 1.26 -1.09
CA PRO A 29 -12.78 2.50 -1.87
C PRO A 29 -11.66 3.47 -1.55
N TYR A 30 -11.21 4.21 -2.57
CA TYR A 30 -10.17 5.22 -2.45
C TYR A 30 -10.47 6.45 -3.30
N ASP A 31 -9.84 7.57 -2.97
CA ASP A 31 -9.93 8.80 -3.77
C ASP A 31 -8.95 8.71 -4.95
N TRP A 32 -9.46 8.31 -6.10
CA TRP A 32 -8.69 8.11 -7.33
C TRP A 32 -7.97 9.37 -7.86
N ARG A 33 -8.29 10.55 -7.32
CA ARG A 33 -7.67 11.84 -7.68
C ARG A 33 -6.33 12.04 -6.99
N LEU A 34 -6.05 11.26 -5.96
CA LEU A 34 -4.80 11.31 -5.21
C LEU A 34 -3.84 10.23 -5.68
N SER A 35 -2.54 10.54 -5.60
CA SER A 35 -1.52 9.51 -5.69
C SER A 35 -1.54 8.61 -4.44
N PRO A 36 -1.10 7.34 -4.52
CA PRO A 36 -1.17 6.40 -3.40
C PRO A 36 -0.49 6.89 -2.12
N ASP A 37 0.65 7.58 -2.22
CA ASP A 37 1.33 8.22 -1.10
C ASP A 37 0.46 9.29 -0.43
N ARG A 38 -0.25 10.11 -1.21
CA ARG A 38 -1.18 11.11 -0.69
C ARG A 38 -2.45 10.50 -0.09
N MET A 39 -2.91 9.35 -0.61
CA MET A 39 -3.99 8.59 0.02
C MET A 39 -3.57 8.08 1.41
N GLU A 40 -2.30 7.67 1.57
CA GLU A 40 -1.79 7.27 2.87
C GLU A 40 -1.65 8.46 3.81
N GLU A 41 -1.02 9.55 3.38
CA GLU A 41 -0.84 10.75 4.20
C GLU A 41 -2.16 11.35 4.69
N ARG A 42 -3.18 11.43 3.82
CA ARG A 42 -4.45 12.06 4.16
C ARG A 42 -5.40 11.13 4.89
N ASP A 43 -5.53 9.90 4.44
CA ASP A 43 -6.62 8.99 4.81
C ASP A 43 -6.12 7.72 5.54
N GLY A 44 -4.80 7.46 5.55
CA GLY A 44 -4.25 6.20 6.03
C GLY A 44 -4.71 4.99 5.20
N PHE A 45 -4.93 5.18 3.90
CA PHE A 45 -5.58 4.19 3.04
C PHE A 45 -4.80 2.88 2.94
N LEU A 46 -3.48 2.93 2.80
CA LEU A 46 -2.65 1.74 2.67
C LEU A 46 -2.60 0.98 4.01
N THR A 47 -2.44 1.71 5.11
CA THR A 47 -2.54 1.16 6.48
C THR A 47 -3.91 0.52 6.73
N LEU A 48 -5.01 1.17 6.32
CA LEU A 48 -6.35 0.64 6.43
C LEU A 48 -6.54 -0.61 5.56
N THR A 49 -5.99 -0.62 4.36
CA THR A 49 -6.02 -1.76 3.44
C THR A 49 -5.37 -2.99 4.08
N ARG A 50 -4.15 -2.84 4.63
CA ARG A 50 -3.45 -3.90 5.37
C ARG A 50 -4.34 -4.46 6.48
N ARG A 51 -4.86 -3.60 7.36
CA ARG A 51 -5.69 -4.00 8.50
C ARG A 51 -6.97 -4.73 8.09
N ARG A 52 -7.62 -4.28 7.00
CA ARG A 52 -8.85 -4.93 6.51
C ARG A 52 -8.59 -6.30 5.92
N ILE A 53 -7.48 -6.49 5.19
CA ILE A 53 -7.07 -7.79 4.69
C ILE A 53 -6.76 -8.73 5.88
N GLU A 54 -5.94 -8.30 6.83
CA GLU A 54 -5.60 -9.07 8.03
C GLU A 54 -6.86 -9.46 8.85
N ALA A 55 -7.78 -8.52 9.03
CA ALA A 55 -9.04 -8.77 9.73
C ALA A 55 -9.93 -9.76 8.97
N ALA A 56 -10.00 -9.65 7.63
CA ALA A 56 -10.76 -10.56 6.80
C ALA A 56 -10.25 -12.00 6.92
N VAL A 57 -8.94 -12.18 6.80
CA VAL A 57 -8.30 -13.50 6.94
C VAL A 57 -8.51 -14.07 8.35
N THR A 58 -8.32 -13.24 9.37
CA THR A 58 -8.56 -13.65 10.76
C THR A 58 -10.01 -14.10 10.99
N SER A 59 -10.98 -13.40 10.42
CA SER A 59 -12.40 -13.70 10.60
C SER A 59 -12.86 -14.92 9.81
N ASN A 60 -12.30 -15.15 8.63
CA ASN A 60 -12.72 -16.23 7.73
C ASN A 60 -11.82 -17.48 7.83
N GLY A 61 -10.63 -17.38 8.42
CA GLY A 61 -9.69 -18.49 8.59
C GLY A 61 -8.93 -18.90 7.32
N GLU A 62 -9.10 -18.15 6.22
CA GLU A 62 -8.55 -18.46 4.90
C GLU A 62 -8.00 -17.22 4.22
N PRO A 63 -6.92 -17.34 3.41
CA PRO A 63 -6.43 -16.22 2.61
C PRO A 63 -7.48 -15.74 1.59
N GLY A 64 -7.49 -14.44 1.33
CA GLY A 64 -8.48 -13.79 0.49
C GLY A 64 -8.15 -13.77 -1.00
N ILE A 65 -9.18 -13.58 -1.83
CA ILE A 65 -9.04 -13.27 -3.25
C ILE A 65 -9.08 -11.75 -3.41
N VAL A 66 -8.07 -11.19 -4.02
CA VAL A 66 -8.05 -9.76 -4.36
C VAL A 66 -8.54 -9.57 -5.79
N VAL A 67 -9.61 -8.78 -5.96
CA VAL A 67 -10.12 -8.39 -7.28
C VAL A 67 -9.87 -6.91 -7.48
N ALA A 68 -9.07 -6.55 -8.46
CA ALA A 68 -8.78 -5.16 -8.79
C ALA A 68 -9.13 -4.85 -10.25
N HIS A 69 -9.76 -3.71 -10.48
CA HIS A 69 -10.12 -3.26 -11.81
C HIS A 69 -9.40 -1.97 -12.20
N SER A 70 -8.95 -1.88 -13.45
CA SER A 70 -8.34 -0.68 -14.03
C SER A 70 -7.24 -0.10 -13.15
N MET A 71 -7.33 1.15 -12.72
CA MET A 71 -6.37 1.83 -11.83
C MET A 71 -6.21 1.12 -10.48
N GLY A 72 -7.21 0.38 -9.99
CA GLY A 72 -7.08 -0.42 -8.77
C GLY A 72 -5.93 -1.43 -8.80
N ASN A 73 -5.55 -1.91 -9.99
CA ASN A 73 -4.37 -2.77 -10.16
C ASN A 73 -3.07 -2.02 -9.85
N VAL A 74 -2.98 -0.76 -10.24
CA VAL A 74 -1.80 0.09 -9.97
C VAL A 74 -1.73 0.42 -8.48
N VAL A 75 -2.86 0.78 -7.88
CA VAL A 75 -2.96 1.10 -6.44
C VAL A 75 -2.60 -0.13 -5.59
N PHE A 76 -3.11 -1.31 -5.94
CA PHE A 76 -2.79 -2.53 -5.20
C PHE A 76 -1.32 -2.94 -5.35
N ARG A 77 -0.73 -2.81 -6.53
CA ARG A 77 0.70 -3.03 -6.73
C ARG A 77 1.55 -2.07 -5.90
N TYR A 78 1.16 -0.80 -5.85
CA TYR A 78 1.80 0.19 -4.98
C TYR A 78 1.67 -0.19 -3.51
N PHE A 79 0.49 -0.64 -3.07
CA PHE A 79 0.26 -1.14 -1.72
C PHE A 79 1.21 -2.29 -1.36
N LEU A 80 1.44 -3.26 -2.23
CA LEU A 80 2.36 -4.36 -1.96
C LEU A 80 3.81 -3.88 -1.79
N GLU A 81 4.27 -2.93 -2.61
CA GLU A 81 5.61 -2.35 -2.45
C GLU A 81 5.72 -1.48 -1.20
N TRP A 82 4.70 -0.67 -0.90
CA TRP A 82 4.62 0.09 0.34
C TRP A 82 4.68 -0.84 1.56
N LEU A 83 3.91 -1.91 1.58
CA LEU A 83 3.91 -2.90 2.65
C LEU A 83 5.29 -3.55 2.84
N ARG A 84 5.97 -3.85 1.75
CA ARG A 84 7.34 -4.35 1.77
C ARG A 84 8.30 -3.37 2.44
N GLN A 85 8.20 -2.09 2.12
CA GLN A 85 9.02 -1.05 2.76
C GLN A 85 8.69 -0.87 4.24
N GLU A 86 7.40 -0.95 4.61
CA GLU A 86 6.98 -0.91 6.01
C GLU A 86 7.56 -2.08 6.81
N MET A 87 7.49 -3.31 6.29
CA MET A 87 8.05 -4.49 6.97
C MET A 87 9.57 -4.42 7.12
N ARG A 88 10.27 -3.91 6.11
CA ARG A 88 11.70 -3.62 6.21
C ARG A 88 12.01 -2.59 7.30
N HIS A 89 11.19 -1.55 7.39
CA HIS A 89 11.33 -0.54 8.42
C HIS A 89 11.00 -1.09 9.82
N GLU A 90 9.92 -1.85 9.96
CA GLU A 90 9.56 -2.53 11.21
C GLU A 90 10.70 -3.45 11.69
N SER A 91 11.29 -4.24 10.78
CA SER A 91 12.45 -5.09 11.08
C SER A 91 13.67 -4.27 11.51
N TYR A 92 13.97 -3.18 10.84
CA TYR A 92 15.07 -2.28 11.21
C TYR A 92 14.89 -1.72 12.63
N VAL A 93 13.70 -1.25 12.97
CA VAL A 93 13.39 -0.77 14.34
C VAL A 93 13.52 -1.89 15.37
N GLN A 94 13.14 -3.12 15.03
CA GLN A 94 13.31 -4.27 15.91
C GLN A 94 14.78 -4.62 16.12
N PHE A 95 15.63 -4.57 15.09
CA PHE A 95 17.07 -4.74 15.21
C PHE A 95 17.68 -3.72 16.17
N LEU A 96 17.34 -2.45 16.01
CA LEU A 96 17.80 -1.39 16.90
C LEU A 96 17.39 -1.66 18.37
N ARG A 97 16.13 -2.06 18.60
CA ARG A 97 15.64 -2.39 19.95
C ARG A 97 16.33 -3.63 20.55
N ARG A 98 16.62 -4.64 19.73
CA ARG A 98 17.38 -5.83 20.14
C ARG A 98 18.83 -5.47 20.51
N ALA A 99 19.48 -4.64 19.71
CA ALA A 99 20.82 -4.12 19.98
C ALA A 99 20.86 -3.33 21.30
N GLU A 100 19.91 -2.40 21.50
CA GLU A 100 19.81 -1.62 22.74
C GLU A 100 19.66 -2.51 23.99
N ARG A 101 18.81 -3.54 23.93
CA ARG A 101 18.64 -4.48 25.04
C ARG A 101 19.90 -5.25 25.35
N ARG A 102 20.65 -5.73 24.33
CA ARG A 102 21.92 -6.44 24.52
C ARG A 102 22.96 -5.56 25.19
N ILE A 103 23.07 -4.31 24.78
CA ILE A 103 24.00 -3.33 25.37
C ILE A 103 23.69 -3.10 26.86
N LYS A 104 22.39 -2.88 27.17
CA LYS A 104 21.94 -2.67 28.57
C LYS A 104 22.22 -3.89 29.48
N MET A 105 22.08 -5.12 28.92
CA MET A 105 22.31 -6.35 29.69
C MET A 105 23.79 -6.64 29.91
N GLN A 106 24.69 -6.22 29.04
CA GLN A 106 26.12 -6.53 29.12
C GLN A 106 26.91 -5.55 29.95
N ASN A 107 26.31 -4.47 30.46
CA ASN A 107 26.94 -3.40 31.26
C ASN A 107 28.27 -2.93 30.66
N ARG A 108 28.44 -2.96 29.34
CA ARG A 108 29.63 -2.63 28.59
C ARG A 108 29.72 -1.14 28.37
N THR A 109 30.72 -0.53 28.92
CA THR A 109 31.10 0.88 28.71
C THR A 109 32.04 1.06 27.50
N ASP A 110 32.31 0.01 26.75
CA ASP A 110 33.18 0.11 25.58
C ASP A 110 32.53 0.91 24.48
N HIS A 111 33.14 2.04 24.16
CA HIS A 111 32.83 2.99 23.11
C HIS A 111 33.15 2.41 21.72
N ASP A 112 32.51 1.31 21.34
CA ASP A 112 32.70 0.73 20.03
C ASP A 112 31.82 1.43 18.97
N GLU A 113 32.18 1.25 17.70
CA GLU A 113 31.48 1.69 16.49
C GLU A 113 29.96 1.48 16.57
N TRP A 114 29.50 0.49 17.34
CA TRP A 114 28.12 0.17 17.65
C TRP A 114 27.33 1.31 18.30
N TRP A 115 27.93 2.04 19.23
CA TRP A 115 27.29 3.16 19.92
C TRP A 115 27.13 4.36 19.00
N SER A 116 28.13 4.65 18.19
CA SER A 116 28.05 5.73 17.21
C SER A 116 26.99 5.43 16.15
N ALA A 117 26.91 4.18 15.69
CA ALA A 117 25.89 3.71 14.75
C ALA A 117 24.48 3.74 15.36
N TYR A 118 24.32 3.28 16.62
CA TYR A 118 23.05 3.32 17.33
C TYR A 118 22.55 4.76 17.53
N PHE A 119 23.40 5.68 17.98
CA PHE A 119 22.99 7.08 18.17
C PHE A 119 22.80 7.83 16.86
N ALA A 120 23.52 7.47 15.80
CA ALA A 120 23.26 8.01 14.46
C ALA A 120 21.89 7.56 13.94
N ALA A 121 21.58 6.26 14.07
CA ALA A 121 20.28 5.71 13.68
C ALA A 121 19.12 6.28 14.51
N ARG A 122 19.31 6.53 15.81
CA ARG A 122 18.29 7.11 16.67
C ARG A 122 18.03 8.59 16.37
N ARG A 123 19.03 9.36 16.00
CA ARG A 123 18.88 10.77 15.60
C ARG A 123 18.12 10.94 14.31
N SER A 124 18.18 9.98 13.40
CA SER A 124 17.45 10.00 12.15
C SER A 124 15.98 9.59 12.28
N ASN A 125 15.59 9.02 13.43
CA ASN A 125 14.24 8.47 13.64
C ASN A 125 13.24 9.49 14.23
N ASP A 126 13.62 10.78 14.35
CA ASP A 126 12.73 11.87 14.80
C ASP A 126 11.76 12.32 13.69
N GLY A 127 11.11 11.36 13.03
CA GLY A 127 9.89 11.61 12.26
C GLY A 127 10.06 11.92 10.77
N GLN A 128 11.26 11.84 10.20
CA GLN A 128 11.45 11.93 8.75
C GLN A 128 12.19 10.70 8.20
N TYR A 129 11.58 10.08 7.17
CA TYR A 129 12.16 8.98 6.39
C TYR A 129 13.38 9.45 5.59
N ASP A 130 14.50 9.68 6.25
CA ASP A 130 15.77 9.90 5.56
C ASP A 130 16.49 8.56 5.34
N GLN A 131 16.45 8.07 4.11
CA GLN A 131 17.15 6.85 3.70
C GLN A 131 18.69 6.97 3.86
N GLY A 132 19.24 8.18 3.94
CA GLY A 132 20.68 8.44 4.04
C GLY A 132 21.30 8.19 5.41
N SER A 133 20.50 8.11 6.48
CA SER A 133 20.99 8.03 7.87
C SER A 133 20.92 6.64 8.50
N ARG A 134 20.54 5.61 7.73
CA ARG A 134 20.45 4.23 8.23
C ARG A 134 21.84 3.59 8.28
N HIS A 135 22.15 2.87 9.38
CA HIS A 135 23.39 2.11 9.44
C HIS A 135 23.38 0.97 8.41
N PRO A 136 24.34 0.93 7.46
CA PRO A 136 24.24 0.04 6.30
C PRO A 136 24.06 -1.45 6.65
N GLN A 137 24.84 -1.96 7.59
CA GLN A 137 24.79 -3.38 7.98
C GLN A 137 23.45 -3.77 8.61
N PHE A 138 22.88 -2.93 9.48
CA PHE A 138 21.57 -3.20 10.06
C PHE A 138 20.45 -3.06 9.06
N TRP A 139 20.61 -2.15 8.11
CA TRP A 139 19.64 -1.97 7.05
C TRP A 139 19.63 -3.15 6.08
N ASP A 140 20.79 -3.72 5.75
CA ASP A 140 20.83 -4.89 4.87
C ASP A 140 20.22 -6.13 5.53
N LEU A 141 20.50 -6.38 6.81
CA LEU A 141 19.83 -7.45 7.57
C LEU A 141 18.33 -7.21 7.70
N ALA A 142 17.91 -5.97 7.93
CA ALA A 142 16.51 -5.61 8.05
C ALA A 142 15.74 -5.77 6.73
N LYS A 143 16.40 -5.52 5.59
CA LYS A 143 15.82 -5.78 4.27
C LYS A 143 15.54 -7.27 4.09
N GLU A 144 16.51 -8.12 4.38
CA GLU A 144 16.37 -9.57 4.23
C GLU A 144 15.23 -10.11 5.12
N GLU A 145 15.22 -9.74 6.41
CA GLU A 145 14.15 -10.15 7.33
C GLU A 145 12.79 -9.56 6.92
N GLY A 146 12.74 -8.29 6.54
CA GLY A 146 11.51 -7.63 6.12
C GLY A 146 10.95 -8.18 4.81
N ASP A 147 11.82 -8.56 3.86
CA ASP A 147 11.40 -9.21 2.62
C ASP A 147 10.84 -10.61 2.89
N ALA A 148 11.43 -11.37 3.81
CA ALA A 148 10.89 -12.67 4.23
C ALA A 148 9.51 -12.50 4.89
N GLN A 149 9.35 -11.55 5.82
CA GLN A 149 8.07 -11.25 6.45
C GLN A 149 7.00 -10.80 5.44
N TRP A 150 7.40 -10.04 4.41
CA TRP A 150 6.50 -9.63 3.34
C TRP A 150 6.01 -10.82 2.50
N ILE A 151 6.90 -11.76 2.16
CA ILE A 151 6.52 -13.00 1.46
C ILE A 151 5.54 -13.81 2.32
N ASP A 152 5.87 -14.05 3.59
CA ASP A 152 5.03 -14.79 4.52
C ASP A 152 3.65 -14.11 4.68
N TRP A 153 3.62 -12.77 4.71
CA TRP A 153 2.37 -12.03 4.76
C TRP A 153 1.53 -12.24 3.50
N ILE A 154 2.13 -12.18 2.31
CA ILE A 154 1.42 -12.42 1.04
C ILE A 154 0.85 -13.84 1.02
N GLU A 155 1.67 -14.86 1.32
CA GLU A 155 1.25 -16.25 1.32
C GLU A 155 0.15 -16.53 2.35
N GLY A 156 0.23 -15.89 3.50
CA GLY A 156 -0.77 -16.04 4.56
C GLY A 156 -2.08 -15.27 4.34
N HIS A 157 -2.10 -14.25 3.48
CA HIS A 157 -3.27 -13.36 3.35
C HIS A 157 -3.88 -13.31 1.96
N ILE A 158 -3.14 -13.67 0.91
CA ILE A 158 -3.59 -13.55 -0.48
C ILE A 158 -3.49 -14.91 -1.16
N TRP A 159 -4.64 -15.55 -1.34
CA TRP A 159 -4.70 -16.81 -2.10
C TRP A 159 -4.50 -16.59 -3.59
N THR A 160 -5.15 -15.56 -4.14
CA THR A 160 -4.99 -15.23 -5.56
C THR A 160 -5.34 -13.76 -5.84
N TYR A 161 -4.84 -13.29 -6.96
CA TYR A 161 -5.08 -11.94 -7.46
C TYR A 161 -5.74 -11.99 -8.83
N VAL A 162 -6.85 -11.28 -8.99
CA VAL A 162 -7.60 -11.15 -10.24
C VAL A 162 -7.55 -9.71 -10.73
N GLY A 163 -6.72 -9.45 -11.71
CA GLY A 163 -6.58 -8.14 -12.35
C GLY A 163 -7.50 -8.01 -13.56
N LEU A 164 -8.50 -7.15 -13.47
CA LEU A 164 -9.43 -6.84 -14.56
C LEU A 164 -8.99 -5.54 -15.25
N SER A 165 -8.85 -5.59 -16.58
CA SER A 165 -8.46 -4.43 -17.41
C SER A 165 -7.27 -3.64 -16.85
N ALA A 166 -6.25 -4.36 -16.38
CA ALA A 166 -5.09 -3.77 -15.72
C ALA A 166 -4.23 -2.97 -16.72
N PRO A 167 -3.97 -1.67 -16.46
CA PRO A 167 -3.16 -0.83 -17.36
C PRO A 167 -1.66 -1.04 -17.12
N LEU A 168 -1.17 -2.28 -17.31
CA LEU A 168 0.21 -2.68 -16.99
C LEU A 168 1.27 -1.92 -17.81
N LEU A 169 0.93 -1.53 -19.03
CA LEU A 169 1.80 -0.74 -19.91
C LEU A 169 1.41 0.75 -19.96
N GLY A 170 0.57 1.18 -19.03
CA GLY A 170 0.02 2.52 -19.00
C GLY A 170 -1.34 2.62 -19.69
N ALA A 171 -1.88 3.84 -19.76
CA ALA A 171 -3.14 4.14 -20.42
C ALA A 171 -2.99 5.45 -21.23
N ILE A 172 -3.39 5.41 -22.50
CA ILE A 172 -3.32 6.57 -23.41
C ILE A 172 -4.37 7.60 -23.05
N ASN A 173 -5.56 7.16 -22.62
CA ASN A 173 -6.68 8.05 -22.32
C ASN A 173 -6.39 9.12 -21.26
N PRO A 174 -5.72 8.85 -20.14
CA PRO A 174 -5.33 9.90 -19.20
C PRO A 174 -4.42 10.96 -19.82
N LEU A 175 -3.48 10.56 -20.69
CA LEU A 175 -2.63 11.50 -21.40
C LEU A 175 -3.45 12.35 -22.38
N ARG A 176 -4.34 11.73 -23.13
CA ARG A 176 -5.29 12.43 -24.01
C ARG A 176 -6.17 13.41 -23.22
N ALA A 177 -6.71 12.99 -22.08
CA ALA A 177 -7.53 13.85 -21.23
C ALA A 177 -6.79 15.13 -20.80
N VAL A 178 -5.51 14.99 -20.43
CA VAL A 178 -4.67 16.14 -20.03
C VAL A 178 -4.32 17.05 -21.22
N LEU A 179 -4.05 16.48 -22.40
CA LEU A 179 -3.61 17.24 -23.57
C LEU A 179 -4.77 17.87 -24.35
N SER A 180 -5.83 17.12 -24.56
CA SER A 180 -6.93 17.48 -25.46
C SER A 180 -8.28 17.66 -24.76
N GLY A 181 -8.39 17.23 -23.50
CA GLY A 181 -9.67 17.07 -22.81
C GLY A 181 -10.34 15.73 -23.10
N GLU A 182 -11.14 15.26 -22.19
CA GLU A 182 -11.97 14.06 -22.32
C GLU A 182 -13.27 14.29 -21.56
N ASN A 183 -14.37 14.29 -22.28
CA ASN A 183 -15.69 14.55 -21.70
C ASN A 183 -16.32 13.31 -21.07
N MET A 184 -15.75 12.13 -21.24
CA MET A 184 -16.24 10.85 -20.69
C MET A 184 -17.72 10.56 -21.08
N GLY A 185 -18.16 11.05 -22.25
CA GLY A 185 -19.55 10.94 -22.70
C GLY A 185 -20.52 11.92 -22.02
N LEU A 186 -20.03 12.88 -21.24
CA LEU A 186 -20.86 13.95 -20.70
C LEU A 186 -21.13 15.01 -21.77
N PRO A 187 -22.28 15.71 -21.71
CA PRO A 187 -22.65 16.75 -22.68
C PRO A 187 -21.90 18.07 -22.39
N ILE A 188 -20.59 18.02 -22.33
CA ILE A 188 -19.68 19.17 -22.17
C ILE A 188 -18.66 19.16 -23.28
N SER A 189 -18.13 20.33 -23.67
CA SER A 189 -17.08 20.39 -24.66
C SER A 189 -15.76 19.83 -24.11
N ASP A 190 -14.91 19.27 -24.98
CA ASP A 190 -13.58 18.77 -24.59
C ASP A 190 -12.70 19.89 -24.04
N GLU A 191 -12.88 21.13 -24.51
CA GLU A 191 -12.18 22.31 -23.97
C GLU A 191 -12.55 22.59 -22.52
N LEU A 192 -13.84 22.52 -22.17
CA LEU A 192 -14.31 22.67 -20.80
C LEU A 192 -13.82 21.52 -19.91
N ALA A 193 -13.90 20.28 -20.42
CA ALA A 193 -13.37 19.11 -19.72
C ALA A 193 -11.87 19.27 -19.40
N ARG A 194 -11.08 19.74 -20.39
CA ARG A 194 -9.65 20.03 -20.22
C ARG A 194 -9.39 21.12 -19.18
N ALA A 195 -10.16 22.21 -19.22
CA ALA A 195 -10.02 23.29 -18.23
C ALA A 195 -10.30 22.80 -16.80
N MET A 196 -11.30 21.90 -16.64
CA MET A 196 -11.62 21.28 -15.35
C MET A 196 -10.53 20.34 -14.85
N GLU A 197 -9.85 19.61 -15.74
CA GLU A 197 -8.70 18.73 -15.38
C GLU A 197 -7.49 19.54 -14.93
N ILE A 198 -7.17 20.64 -15.63
CA ILE A 198 -6.02 21.50 -15.33
C ILE A 198 -6.24 22.29 -14.02
N SER A 199 -7.47 22.69 -13.73
CA SER A 199 -7.79 23.49 -12.54
C SER A 199 -7.72 22.74 -11.20
N LYS A 200 -7.52 21.41 -11.24
CA LYS A 200 -7.42 20.54 -10.04
C LYS A 200 -5.98 20.29 -9.58
N ARG A 201 -5.00 20.95 -10.16
CA ARG A 201 -3.57 20.79 -9.80
C ARG A 201 -3.13 21.77 -8.72
#